data_1ca65c2a6cbf227753da905423c81eb9
#
_entry.id   1ca65c2a6cbf227753da905423c81eb9
#
_cell.length_a   1.000
_cell.length_b   1.000
_cell.length_c   1.000
_cell.angle_alpha   90.00
_cell.angle_beta   90.00
_cell.angle_gamma   90.00
#
_symmetry.space_group_name_H-M   'P 1'
#
loop_
_entity.id
_entity.type
_entity.pdbx_description
1 polymer ?
#
loop_
_entity_poly.entity_id
_entity_poly.type
_entity_poly.pdbx_seq_one_letter_code
_entity_poly.pdbx_strand_id
1 'polypeptide(L)'
;MAERYYPLDSSRMVTSPYGMRDGWMHWGTDFGREGGSAGMPVYAAQAGTVVQTGAASGYGGPSPAGWVRIDHSDEQGGGQTVYGHVVAEVSPGDVVQAGQRIAHINPNSATNGGVAPHLHFEVYPWVFSRGAAIDAEPWLAGALEPGGGPAPIAPPPPSGEVIFGVDVSRYQNGFSLAAAKNEGMQFVIISTGDGDISDPVYQSHFEDAEAAGMPISAYHFLRRENMGSTIAQQVSASLRAMGDKRAPVWLDCENESGLSLWEIQEAKRLFEEAGVRVLGIYATASWWESKVDGGEPPSQPLGAVWVAHYGQDLKGPPGALYDQRDKSVWGYPLGDQTPVIWQFGQRGVVNGYEVDVNAFRGSVEQLRALFYSGTVPQGGNTMSLFGHEQVAALNDAKIAAQEANQKLDRLISLMEYVAGQLGPWPQLGQNSKGENLTLVDGVAAARRDIANIQQQIQIILKGK
;
A
#
# COMPACT_ATOMS: atom_id res chain seq x y z
N MET A 1 0.62 -20.83 -2.85
CA MET A 1 0.15 -20.52 -1.49
C MET A 1 1.20 -19.60 -0.89
N ALA A 2 0.80 -18.56 -0.16
CA ALA A 2 1.73 -17.68 0.53
C ALA A 2 2.57 -18.49 1.53
N GLU A 3 3.84 -18.15 1.65
CA GLU A 3 4.75 -18.78 2.61
C GLU A 3 4.36 -18.35 4.02
N ARG A 4 4.23 -19.32 4.92
CA ARG A 4 3.86 -19.08 6.31
C ARG A 4 4.89 -19.68 7.25
N TYR A 5 5.08 -19.00 8.38
CA TYR A 5 5.96 -19.41 9.47
C TYR A 5 5.17 -19.50 10.77
N TYR A 6 5.60 -20.37 11.66
CA TYR A 6 5.10 -20.32 13.03
C TYR A 6 5.53 -19.02 13.70
N PRO A 7 4.65 -18.39 14.53
CA PRO A 7 4.97 -17.12 15.19
C PRO A 7 5.98 -17.26 16.35
N LEU A 8 6.27 -18.48 16.79
CA LEU A 8 7.31 -18.82 17.77
C LEU A 8 8.16 -19.99 17.24
N ASP A 9 9.36 -20.20 17.81
CA ASP A 9 10.25 -21.29 17.46
C ASP A 9 9.67 -22.68 17.78
N SER A 10 10.39 -23.75 17.43
CA SER A 10 9.95 -25.14 17.58
C SER A 10 9.74 -25.62 19.02
N SER A 11 10.15 -24.83 20.04
CA SER A 11 9.85 -25.11 21.44
C SER A 11 8.42 -24.73 21.86
N ARG A 12 7.65 -24.10 20.94
CA ARG A 12 6.28 -23.67 21.18
C ARG A 12 5.33 -24.82 21.48
N MET A 13 4.33 -24.51 22.27
CA MET A 13 3.17 -25.36 22.50
C MET A 13 1.91 -24.49 22.53
N VAL A 14 0.77 -25.03 22.15
CA VAL A 14 -0.52 -24.38 22.37
C VAL A 14 -0.83 -24.44 23.86
N THR A 15 -0.95 -23.29 24.49
CA THR A 15 -1.30 -23.18 25.92
C THR A 15 -2.79 -22.93 26.14
N SER A 16 -3.47 -22.36 25.12
CA SER A 16 -4.92 -22.23 25.09
C SER A 16 -5.40 -22.13 23.64
N PRO A 17 -6.27 -23.06 23.17
CA PRO A 17 -6.74 -23.04 21.78
C PRO A 17 -7.76 -21.93 21.53
N TYR A 18 -7.95 -21.60 20.23
CA TYR A 18 -9.07 -20.81 19.73
C TYR A 18 -10.40 -21.50 20.07
N GLY A 19 -11.44 -20.73 20.40
CA GLY A 19 -12.79 -21.25 20.56
C GLY A 19 -13.45 -20.90 21.90
N MET A 20 -14.58 -21.54 22.17
CA MET A 20 -15.36 -21.31 23.41
C MET A 20 -14.66 -21.91 24.62
N ARG A 21 -14.46 -21.08 25.65
CA ARG A 21 -13.98 -21.53 26.98
C ARG A 21 -14.75 -20.79 28.10
N ASP A 22 -15.23 -21.52 29.07
CA ASP A 22 -15.92 -20.99 30.25
C ASP A 22 -17.06 -20.03 29.94
N GLY A 23 -17.77 -20.21 28.80
CA GLY A 23 -18.92 -19.40 28.42
C GLY A 23 -18.59 -18.15 27.62
N TRP A 24 -17.32 -17.91 27.24
CA TRP A 24 -16.90 -16.80 26.40
C TRP A 24 -15.96 -17.26 25.28
N MET A 25 -15.90 -16.51 24.19
CA MET A 25 -15.11 -16.82 22.99
C MET A 25 -13.67 -16.33 23.14
N HIS A 26 -12.70 -17.23 22.98
CA HIS A 26 -11.29 -16.93 22.82
C HIS A 26 -10.98 -16.77 21.34
N TRP A 27 -10.70 -15.57 20.89
CA TRP A 27 -10.57 -15.21 19.48
C TRP A 27 -9.20 -15.49 18.88
N GLY A 28 -8.23 -15.96 19.66
CA GLY A 28 -6.89 -16.32 19.20
C GLY A 28 -6.47 -17.69 19.68
N THR A 29 -5.28 -18.11 19.28
CA THR A 29 -4.57 -19.26 19.85
C THR A 29 -3.44 -18.74 20.71
N ASP A 30 -3.37 -19.15 21.97
CA ASP A 30 -2.29 -18.80 22.87
C ASP A 30 -1.15 -19.80 22.71
N PHE A 31 0.03 -19.29 22.43
CA PHE A 31 1.27 -20.07 22.34
C PHE A 31 2.23 -19.72 23.48
N GLY A 32 2.90 -20.74 23.98
CA GLY A 32 3.95 -20.62 24.96
C GLY A 32 4.97 -21.74 24.83
N ARG A 33 5.76 -21.96 25.88
CA ARG A 33 6.66 -23.12 26.00
C ARG A 33 6.70 -23.63 27.43
N GLU A 34 7.13 -24.85 27.60
CA GLU A 34 7.44 -25.41 28.92
C GLU A 34 8.57 -24.63 29.60
N GLY A 35 8.45 -24.37 30.88
CA GLY A 35 9.42 -23.62 31.67
C GLY A 35 9.29 -22.08 31.58
N GLY A 36 8.33 -21.55 30.81
CA GLY A 36 8.01 -20.13 30.74
C GLY A 36 8.38 -19.47 29.41
N SER A 37 7.56 -18.52 29.00
CA SER A 37 7.58 -17.91 27.68
C SER A 37 8.10 -16.47 27.66
N ALA A 38 8.48 -15.91 28.82
CA ALA A 38 8.92 -14.51 28.95
C ALA A 38 10.13 -14.23 28.04
N GLY A 39 10.02 -13.17 27.21
CA GLY A 39 11.11 -12.76 26.32
C GLY A 39 11.34 -13.62 25.08
N MET A 40 10.51 -14.65 24.83
CA MET A 40 10.65 -15.42 23.60
C MET A 40 10.48 -14.52 22.37
N PRO A 41 11.37 -14.65 21.35
CA PRO A 41 11.21 -13.95 20.09
C PRO A 41 9.88 -14.31 19.41
N VAL A 42 9.22 -13.31 18.85
CA VAL A 42 7.98 -13.46 18.06
C VAL A 42 8.27 -13.09 16.61
N TYR A 43 7.77 -13.91 15.70
CA TYR A 43 8.06 -13.82 14.28
C TYR A 43 6.78 -13.57 13.47
N ALA A 44 6.89 -12.81 12.39
CA ALA A 44 5.78 -12.59 11.45
C ALA A 44 5.38 -13.92 10.80
N ALA A 45 4.16 -14.34 11.00
CA ALA A 45 3.66 -15.61 10.46
C ALA A 45 3.50 -15.57 8.94
N GLN A 46 3.38 -14.39 8.35
CA GLN A 46 3.26 -14.14 6.93
C GLN A 46 3.88 -12.77 6.62
N ALA A 47 4.43 -12.58 5.41
CA ALA A 47 4.95 -11.28 5.01
C ALA A 47 3.83 -10.24 4.92
N GLY A 48 4.13 -8.99 5.22
CA GLY A 48 3.13 -7.92 5.17
C GLY A 48 3.65 -6.59 5.67
N THR A 49 2.73 -5.66 5.88
CA THR A 49 3.02 -4.33 6.44
C THR A 49 2.48 -4.24 7.87
N VAL A 50 3.31 -3.79 8.79
CA VAL A 50 2.89 -3.51 10.16
C VAL A 50 1.93 -2.33 10.14
N VAL A 51 0.68 -2.55 10.54
CA VAL A 51 -0.36 -1.51 10.53
C VAL A 51 -0.59 -0.90 11.91
N GLN A 52 -0.20 -1.59 12.97
CA GLN A 52 -0.35 -1.05 14.32
C GLN A 52 0.59 -1.75 15.30
N THR A 53 1.12 -0.99 16.29
CA THR A 53 1.90 -1.52 17.41
C THR A 53 1.55 -0.78 18.70
N GLY A 54 1.96 -1.36 19.84
CA GLY A 54 1.91 -0.72 21.13
C GLY A 54 0.65 -1.02 21.95
N ALA A 55 0.20 -0.05 22.74
CA ALA A 55 -0.87 -0.27 23.70
C ALA A 55 -2.20 -0.67 23.06
N ALA A 56 -2.80 -1.76 23.54
CA ALA A 56 -4.10 -2.21 23.08
C ALA A 56 -4.92 -2.85 24.22
N SER A 57 -6.22 -2.54 24.24
CA SER A 57 -7.13 -3.08 25.25
C SER A 57 -7.16 -4.61 25.21
N GLY A 58 -6.86 -5.23 26.33
CA GLY A 58 -6.78 -6.68 26.46
C GLY A 58 -5.38 -7.28 26.23
N TYR A 59 -4.44 -6.55 25.60
CA TYR A 59 -3.10 -7.03 25.27
C TYR A 59 -1.97 -6.37 26.05
N GLY A 60 -2.25 -5.25 26.70
CA GLY A 60 -1.28 -4.54 27.54
C GLY A 60 -0.96 -3.13 27.09
N GLY A 61 0.07 -2.55 27.69
CA GLY A 61 0.53 -1.17 27.49
C GLY A 61 1.20 -0.61 28.72
N PRO A 62 1.79 0.57 28.70
CA PRO A 62 1.88 1.46 27.53
C PRO A 62 2.85 1.00 26.45
N SER A 63 2.80 1.65 25.27
CA SER A 63 3.75 1.39 24.17
C SER A 63 5.21 1.40 24.66
N PRO A 64 6.10 0.48 24.15
CA PRO A 64 5.90 -0.45 23.04
C PRO A 64 5.21 -1.78 23.41
N ALA A 65 4.73 -1.95 24.67
CA ALA A 65 4.02 -3.13 25.10
C ALA A 65 2.56 -3.12 24.64
N GLY A 66 2.03 -4.30 24.31
CA GLY A 66 0.65 -4.53 23.89
C GLY A 66 0.57 -5.50 22.72
N TRP A 67 0.42 -5.02 21.50
CA TRP A 67 0.29 -5.84 20.32
C TRP A 67 1.12 -5.39 19.12
N VAL A 68 1.24 -6.27 18.14
CA VAL A 68 1.63 -5.98 16.76
C VAL A 68 0.54 -6.49 15.86
N ARG A 69 0.14 -5.71 14.85
CA ARG A 69 -0.82 -6.11 13.82
C ARG A 69 -0.19 -5.92 12.45
N ILE A 70 -0.28 -6.97 11.60
CA ILE A 70 0.30 -6.98 10.26
C ILE A 70 -0.82 -7.20 9.26
N ASP A 71 -0.83 -6.38 8.20
CA ASP A 71 -1.68 -6.52 7.03
C ASP A 71 -0.93 -7.25 5.92
N HIS A 72 -1.59 -8.22 5.30
CA HIS A 72 -1.01 -9.06 4.25
C HIS A 72 -1.69 -8.76 2.92
N SER A 73 -0.91 -8.39 1.90
CA SER A 73 -1.48 -8.19 0.57
C SER A 73 -2.10 -9.49 0.03
N ASP A 74 -3.01 -9.37 -0.94
CA ASP A 74 -3.64 -10.53 -1.57
C ASP A 74 -2.60 -11.49 -2.17
N GLU A 75 -1.49 -10.97 -2.68
CA GLU A 75 -0.37 -11.76 -3.21
C GLU A 75 0.33 -12.58 -2.13
N GLN A 76 0.33 -12.07 -0.90
CA GLN A 76 0.86 -12.74 0.28
C GLN A 76 -0.19 -13.61 0.99
N GLY A 77 -1.38 -13.75 0.40
CA GLY A 77 -2.47 -14.58 0.91
C GLY A 77 -3.60 -13.81 1.59
N GLY A 78 -3.52 -12.48 1.62
CA GLY A 78 -4.53 -11.58 2.16
C GLY A 78 -4.74 -11.66 3.67
N GLY A 79 -5.58 -10.78 4.19
CA GLY A 79 -5.97 -10.77 5.59
C GLY A 79 -4.99 -10.08 6.52
N GLN A 80 -5.17 -10.30 7.84
CA GLN A 80 -4.31 -9.70 8.87
C GLN A 80 -3.96 -10.70 9.96
N THR A 81 -2.80 -10.52 10.59
CA THR A 81 -2.41 -11.26 11.80
C THR A 81 -2.19 -10.31 12.98
N VAL A 82 -2.54 -10.78 14.17
CA VAL A 82 -2.38 -10.05 15.44
C VAL A 82 -1.51 -10.85 16.39
N TYR A 83 -0.57 -10.17 17.00
CA TYR A 83 0.36 -10.71 17.99
C TYR A 83 0.18 -9.95 19.29
N GLY A 84 -0.53 -10.52 20.23
CA GLY A 84 -0.86 -9.90 21.52
C GLY A 84 0.08 -10.31 22.64
N HIS A 85 0.11 -9.51 23.70
CA HIS A 85 0.95 -9.64 24.89
C HIS A 85 2.46 -9.61 24.62
N VAL A 86 2.84 -8.76 23.64
CA VAL A 86 4.21 -8.62 23.18
C VAL A 86 4.77 -7.23 23.45
N VAL A 87 6.10 -7.10 23.35
CA VAL A 87 6.79 -5.80 23.23
C VAL A 87 7.23 -5.72 21.77
N ALA A 88 6.69 -4.73 21.05
CA ALA A 88 6.98 -4.53 19.64
C ALA A 88 8.45 -4.15 19.41
N GLU A 89 9.06 -4.75 18.39
CA GLU A 89 10.41 -4.46 17.89
C GLU A 89 10.36 -3.88 16.46
N VAL A 90 9.15 -3.63 15.98
CA VAL A 90 8.83 -2.99 14.69
C VAL A 90 7.86 -1.85 14.92
N SER A 91 7.71 -0.99 13.90
CA SER A 91 6.85 0.18 13.93
C SER A 91 5.77 0.12 12.84
N PRO A 92 4.64 0.80 13.00
CA PRO A 92 3.67 0.94 11.91
C PRO A 92 4.32 1.49 10.65
N GLY A 93 4.01 0.88 9.50
CA GLY A 93 4.63 1.16 8.20
C GLY A 93 5.80 0.23 7.86
N ASP A 94 6.38 -0.51 8.81
CA ASP A 94 7.45 -1.46 8.52
C ASP A 94 6.92 -2.61 7.65
N VAL A 95 7.63 -2.91 6.57
CA VAL A 95 7.39 -4.11 5.77
C VAL A 95 8.18 -5.27 6.35
N VAL A 96 7.51 -6.33 6.71
CA VAL A 96 8.12 -7.51 7.33
C VAL A 96 8.01 -8.73 6.41
N GLN A 97 9.08 -9.54 6.42
CA GLN A 97 9.08 -10.82 5.72
C GLN A 97 8.45 -11.90 6.59
N ALA A 98 7.90 -12.94 5.97
CA ALA A 98 7.49 -14.14 6.69
C ALA A 98 8.70 -14.76 7.43
N GLY A 99 8.52 -15.13 8.69
CA GLY A 99 9.61 -15.60 9.56
C GLY A 99 10.53 -14.51 10.12
N GLN A 100 10.30 -13.23 9.82
CA GLN A 100 11.05 -12.12 10.38
C GLN A 100 10.66 -11.92 11.85
N ARG A 101 11.66 -11.68 12.72
CA ARG A 101 11.42 -11.28 14.12
C ARG A 101 10.79 -9.89 14.16
N ILE A 102 9.68 -9.75 14.91
CA ILE A 102 8.86 -8.52 14.98
C ILE A 102 8.62 -8.04 16.42
N ALA A 103 8.81 -8.92 17.39
CA ALA A 103 8.54 -8.64 18.80
C ALA A 103 9.20 -9.67 19.72
N HIS A 104 9.01 -9.53 21.00
CA HIS A 104 9.19 -10.59 21.97
C HIS A 104 8.01 -10.66 22.95
N ILE A 105 7.75 -11.85 23.49
CA ILE A 105 6.69 -12.01 24.51
C ILE A 105 7.01 -11.14 25.71
N ASN A 106 6.06 -10.30 26.10
CA ASN A 106 6.25 -9.34 27.18
C ASN A 106 6.51 -10.04 28.53
N PRO A 107 7.70 -9.88 29.12
CA PRO A 107 8.02 -10.54 30.39
C PRO A 107 7.38 -9.88 31.61
N ASN A 108 6.86 -8.67 31.46
CA ASN A 108 6.34 -7.86 32.57
C ASN A 108 4.80 -7.95 32.65
N SER A 109 4.30 -8.69 33.63
CA SER A 109 2.86 -8.84 33.86
C SER A 109 2.11 -7.53 34.11
N ALA A 110 2.78 -6.49 34.60
CA ALA A 110 2.16 -5.18 34.80
C ALA A 110 1.86 -4.45 33.48
N THR A 111 2.52 -4.81 32.40
CA THR A 111 2.36 -4.18 31.08
C THR A 111 1.83 -5.13 30.00
N ASN A 112 1.61 -6.41 30.30
CA ASN A 112 1.06 -7.39 29.35
C ASN A 112 -0.45 -7.68 29.55
N GLY A 113 -1.16 -6.79 30.21
CA GLY A 113 -2.59 -6.98 30.52
C GLY A 113 -2.85 -7.80 31.78
N GLY A 114 -1.84 -8.05 32.62
CA GLY A 114 -1.96 -8.75 33.90
C GLY A 114 -1.98 -10.28 33.79
N VAL A 115 -1.60 -10.84 32.64
CA VAL A 115 -1.58 -12.28 32.38
C VAL A 115 -0.16 -12.86 32.46
N ALA A 116 -0.05 -14.18 32.57
CA ALA A 116 1.24 -14.86 32.47
C ALA A 116 1.83 -14.65 31.05
N PRO A 117 3.17 -14.54 30.91
CA PRO A 117 3.79 -14.35 29.60
C PRO A 117 3.45 -15.46 28.61
N HIS A 118 2.80 -15.10 27.52
CA HIS A 118 2.45 -15.97 26.38
C HIS A 118 2.26 -15.11 25.13
N LEU A 119 2.21 -15.71 23.95
CA LEU A 119 1.79 -15.05 22.72
C LEU A 119 0.32 -15.37 22.48
N HIS A 120 -0.52 -14.35 22.42
CA HIS A 120 -1.88 -14.47 21.88
C HIS A 120 -1.83 -14.15 20.39
N PHE A 121 -2.18 -15.13 19.54
CA PHE A 121 -2.07 -15.01 18.09
C PHE A 121 -3.44 -15.15 17.44
N GLU A 122 -3.82 -14.12 16.63
CA GLU A 122 -5.08 -14.12 15.90
C GLU A 122 -4.82 -14.03 14.38
N VAL A 123 -5.70 -14.67 13.62
CA VAL A 123 -5.72 -14.65 12.16
C VAL A 123 -7.06 -14.13 11.68
N TYR A 124 -7.02 -13.14 10.81
CA TYR A 124 -8.18 -12.56 10.13
C TYR A 124 -8.08 -12.82 8.64
N PRO A 125 -9.05 -13.52 8.02
CA PRO A 125 -9.00 -13.77 6.57
C PRO A 125 -9.21 -12.52 5.72
N TRP A 126 -9.67 -11.43 6.37
CA TRP A 126 -9.89 -10.11 5.80
C TRP A 126 -9.29 -9.05 6.71
N VAL A 127 -9.73 -7.79 6.59
CA VAL A 127 -9.34 -6.72 7.51
C VAL A 127 -9.77 -7.05 8.94
N PHE A 128 -8.96 -6.65 9.91
CA PHE A 128 -9.26 -6.81 11.34
C PHE A 128 -10.68 -6.35 11.67
N SER A 129 -11.47 -7.27 12.18
CA SER A 129 -12.81 -6.99 12.69
C SER A 129 -13.02 -7.81 13.96
N ARG A 130 -13.22 -7.14 15.08
CA ARG A 130 -13.38 -7.81 16.38
C ARG A 130 -14.43 -8.92 16.29
N GLY A 131 -14.05 -10.14 16.62
CA GLY A 131 -14.93 -11.31 16.56
C GLY A 131 -14.98 -12.02 15.20
N ALA A 132 -14.14 -11.65 14.23
CA ALA A 132 -14.04 -12.29 12.92
C ALA A 132 -12.76 -13.12 12.74
N ALA A 133 -11.97 -13.30 13.79
CA ALA A 133 -10.79 -14.16 13.76
C ALA A 133 -11.18 -15.62 13.49
N ILE A 134 -10.29 -16.34 12.83
CA ILE A 134 -10.39 -17.78 12.57
C ILE A 134 -9.40 -18.56 13.42
N ASP A 135 -9.60 -19.87 13.53
CA ASP A 135 -8.65 -20.75 14.20
C ASP A 135 -7.28 -20.71 13.50
N ALA A 136 -6.26 -20.37 14.29
CA ALA A 136 -4.89 -20.21 13.77
C ALA A 136 -4.21 -21.58 13.53
N GLU A 137 -4.57 -22.65 14.21
CA GLU A 137 -3.90 -23.94 14.08
C GLU A 137 -4.07 -24.56 12.68
N PRO A 138 -5.28 -24.65 12.09
CA PRO A 138 -5.44 -25.09 10.70
C PRO A 138 -4.80 -24.11 9.70
N TRP A 139 -4.80 -22.81 10.00
CA TRP A 139 -4.19 -21.79 9.13
C TRP A 139 -2.66 -21.90 9.10
N LEU A 140 -2.04 -22.31 10.21
CA LEU A 140 -0.61 -22.58 10.32
C LEU A 140 -0.20 -23.97 9.84
N ALA A 141 -1.14 -24.80 9.40
CA ALA A 141 -0.81 -26.15 8.93
C ALA A 141 0.19 -26.11 7.76
N GLY A 142 1.36 -26.72 7.93
CA GLY A 142 2.44 -26.69 6.94
C GLY A 142 3.32 -25.43 6.97
N ALA A 143 3.15 -24.57 7.98
CA ALA A 143 4.03 -23.43 8.20
C ALA A 143 5.47 -23.88 8.49
N LEU A 144 6.44 -23.06 8.08
CA LEU A 144 7.86 -23.28 8.30
C LEU A 144 8.28 -22.88 9.72
N GLU A 145 9.43 -23.39 10.17
CA GLU A 145 10.00 -22.97 11.45
C GLU A 145 10.73 -21.64 11.31
N PRO A 146 10.48 -20.67 12.21
CA PRO A 146 11.22 -19.41 12.20
C PRO A 146 12.66 -19.64 12.66
N GLY A 147 13.58 -18.77 12.23
CA GLY A 147 14.97 -18.76 12.69
C GLY A 147 16.02 -19.09 11.64
N GLY A 148 15.61 -19.35 10.37
CA GLY A 148 16.54 -19.55 9.24
C GLY A 148 16.53 -18.40 8.23
N GLY A 149 15.69 -17.39 8.41
CA GLY A 149 15.61 -16.22 7.54
C GLY A 149 16.72 -15.20 7.84
N PRO A 150 17.05 -14.32 6.87
CA PRO A 150 17.96 -13.22 7.15
C PRO A 150 17.41 -12.41 8.33
N ALA A 151 18.32 -11.94 9.17
CA ALA A 151 17.98 -11.07 10.29
C ALA A 151 17.08 -9.94 9.82
N PRO A 152 16.11 -9.47 10.65
CA PRO A 152 15.27 -8.33 10.30
C PRO A 152 16.20 -7.24 9.75
N ILE A 153 15.83 -6.65 8.62
CA ILE A 153 16.31 -5.31 8.35
C ILE A 153 15.63 -4.49 9.47
N ALA A 154 16.40 -4.26 10.54
CA ALA A 154 15.95 -3.42 11.62
C ALA A 154 15.41 -2.14 11.00
N PRO A 155 14.31 -1.55 11.54
CA PRO A 155 14.01 -0.16 11.23
C PRO A 155 15.34 0.56 11.42
N PRO A 156 15.73 1.46 10.50
CA PRO A 156 17.01 2.10 10.63
C PRO A 156 17.13 2.60 12.06
N PRO A 157 18.23 2.30 12.78
CA PRO A 157 18.49 3.05 13.98
C PRO A 157 18.31 4.52 13.58
N PRO A 158 17.94 5.43 14.46
CA PRO A 158 18.01 6.84 14.17
C PRO A 158 19.50 7.15 13.91
N SER A 159 20.00 6.68 12.79
CA SER A 159 21.26 7.07 12.21
C SER A 159 21.01 8.50 11.79
N GLY A 160 21.77 9.45 12.30
CA GLY A 160 21.68 10.84 11.89
C GLY A 160 22.08 11.03 10.41
N GLU A 161 22.13 9.97 9.63
CA GLU A 161 22.41 9.97 8.21
C GLU A 161 21.14 10.36 7.46
N VAL A 162 21.27 11.42 6.68
CA VAL A 162 20.25 11.90 5.75
C VAL A 162 20.86 11.89 4.38
N ILE A 163 20.22 11.20 3.45
CA ILE A 163 20.61 11.22 2.05
C ILE A 163 19.69 12.15 1.26
N PHE A 164 20.26 12.79 0.24
CA PHE A 164 19.54 13.72 -0.61
C PHE A 164 19.28 13.14 -1.99
N GLY A 165 18.17 13.53 -2.59
CA GLY A 165 17.79 13.20 -3.95
C GLY A 165 17.10 14.37 -4.62
N VAL A 166 16.81 14.21 -5.89
CA VAL A 166 16.05 15.17 -6.70
C VAL A 166 14.80 14.53 -7.23
N ASP A 167 13.77 15.31 -7.47
CA ASP A 167 12.72 14.91 -8.39
C ASP A 167 12.77 15.76 -9.66
N VAL A 168 12.50 15.11 -10.79
CA VAL A 168 12.69 15.68 -12.13
C VAL A 168 11.56 15.32 -13.07
N SER A 169 11.31 16.21 -14.02
CA SER A 169 10.29 16.06 -15.03
C SER A 169 10.76 16.66 -16.36
N ARG A 170 9.85 16.81 -17.31
CA ARG A 170 10.08 17.52 -18.58
C ARG A 170 10.67 18.94 -18.40
N TYR A 171 10.47 19.54 -17.24
CA TYR A 171 11.02 20.89 -16.97
C TYR A 171 12.53 20.87 -16.71
N GLN A 172 13.09 19.71 -16.36
CA GLN A 172 14.53 19.49 -16.22
C GLN A 172 15.12 18.69 -17.40
N ASN A 173 14.58 18.88 -18.62
CA ASN A 173 15.12 18.24 -19.82
C ASN A 173 16.61 18.60 -20.00
N GLY A 174 17.45 17.59 -20.16
CA GLY A 174 18.91 17.72 -20.26
C GLY A 174 19.64 17.81 -18.92
N PHE A 175 18.94 17.69 -17.80
CA PHE A 175 19.57 17.55 -16.49
C PHE A 175 20.31 16.23 -16.39
N SER A 176 21.59 16.26 -15.97
CA SER A 176 22.38 15.04 -15.82
C SER A 176 22.32 14.50 -14.38
N LEU A 177 21.78 13.31 -14.25
CA LEU A 177 21.70 12.59 -12.96
C LEU A 177 23.07 12.03 -12.55
N ALA A 178 23.93 11.70 -13.51
CA ALA A 178 25.33 11.34 -13.23
C ALA A 178 26.08 12.52 -12.60
N ALA A 179 25.88 13.75 -13.11
CA ALA A 179 26.48 14.94 -12.50
C ALA A 179 25.85 15.26 -11.13
N ALA A 180 24.54 15.13 -10.99
CA ALA A 180 23.85 15.30 -9.71
C ALA A 180 24.38 14.33 -8.64
N LYS A 181 24.64 13.07 -9.01
CA LYS A 181 25.24 12.10 -8.12
C LYS A 181 26.63 12.53 -7.65
N ASN A 182 27.45 13.08 -8.53
CA ASN A 182 28.77 13.59 -8.18
C ASN A 182 28.70 14.80 -7.22
N GLU A 183 27.58 15.52 -7.22
CA GLU A 183 27.29 16.61 -6.27
C GLU A 183 26.56 16.13 -5.00
N GLY A 184 26.47 14.81 -4.78
CA GLY A 184 25.97 14.23 -3.55
C GLY A 184 24.49 13.80 -3.57
N MET A 185 23.81 13.88 -4.72
CA MET A 185 22.47 13.34 -4.85
C MET A 185 22.52 11.82 -4.94
N GLN A 186 21.73 11.12 -4.13
CA GLN A 186 21.85 9.67 -3.99
C GLN A 186 20.63 8.91 -4.52
N PHE A 187 19.56 9.60 -4.88
CA PHE A 187 18.38 9.00 -5.49
C PHE A 187 17.63 10.00 -6.37
N VAL A 188 16.74 9.49 -7.19
CA VAL A 188 15.88 10.29 -8.06
C VAL A 188 14.44 9.77 -8.06
N ILE A 189 13.50 10.71 -8.18
CA ILE A 189 12.09 10.46 -8.41
C ILE A 189 11.72 11.11 -9.74
N ILE A 190 11.25 10.34 -10.73
CA ILE A 190 11.10 10.81 -12.12
C ILE A 190 9.61 10.92 -12.47
N SER A 191 9.20 12.07 -13.01
CA SER A 191 7.83 12.26 -13.52
C SER A 191 7.50 11.26 -14.63
N THR A 192 6.36 10.59 -14.53
CA THR A 192 5.78 9.80 -15.64
C THR A 192 4.78 10.60 -16.46
N GLY A 193 4.29 11.72 -15.91
CA GLY A 193 3.33 12.58 -16.58
C GLY A 193 2.34 13.27 -15.65
N ASP A 194 1.40 13.94 -16.27
CA ASP A 194 0.38 14.76 -15.65
C ASP A 194 -0.96 14.45 -16.28
N GLY A 195 -1.87 13.85 -15.52
CA GLY A 195 -3.12 13.33 -16.04
C GLY A 195 -2.89 12.31 -17.16
N ASP A 196 -3.52 12.49 -18.32
CA ASP A 196 -3.36 11.61 -19.47
C ASP A 196 -2.18 11.98 -20.41
N ILE A 197 -1.35 12.94 -19.98
CA ILE A 197 -0.17 13.42 -20.71
C ILE A 197 1.09 12.72 -20.20
N SER A 198 1.68 11.87 -21.01
CA SER A 198 2.97 11.21 -20.72
C SER A 198 4.12 12.21 -20.66
N ASP A 199 5.06 12.01 -19.73
CA ASP A 199 6.28 12.82 -19.68
C ASP A 199 7.27 12.34 -20.76
N PRO A 200 7.64 13.20 -21.72
CA PRO A 200 8.46 12.80 -22.87
C PRO A 200 9.92 12.51 -22.52
N VAL A 201 10.39 12.93 -21.33
CA VAL A 201 11.79 12.77 -20.91
C VAL A 201 11.98 11.67 -19.86
N TYR A 202 10.91 10.97 -19.48
CA TYR A 202 11.01 9.89 -18.50
C TYR A 202 12.11 8.88 -18.84
N GLN A 203 12.10 8.36 -20.09
CA GLN A 203 13.06 7.34 -20.51
C GLN A 203 14.50 7.82 -20.42
N SER A 204 14.79 9.05 -20.87
CA SER A 204 16.14 9.60 -20.84
C SER A 204 16.65 9.84 -19.42
N HIS A 205 15.80 10.32 -18.52
CA HIS A 205 16.16 10.48 -17.11
C HIS A 205 16.36 9.10 -16.43
N PHE A 206 15.50 8.12 -16.75
CA PHE A 206 15.65 6.78 -16.20
C PHE A 206 16.98 6.15 -16.62
N GLU A 207 17.34 6.22 -17.90
CA GLU A 207 18.59 5.66 -18.44
C GLU A 207 19.83 6.32 -17.84
N ASP A 208 19.81 7.66 -17.67
CA ASP A 208 20.92 8.38 -17.03
C ASP A 208 21.06 7.99 -15.55
N ALA A 209 19.95 7.90 -14.83
CA ALA A 209 19.93 7.46 -13.43
C ALA A 209 20.40 6.00 -13.25
N GLU A 210 19.93 5.10 -14.13
CA GLU A 210 20.32 3.69 -14.16
C GLU A 210 21.82 3.55 -14.42
N ALA A 211 22.35 4.25 -15.43
CA ALA A 211 23.78 4.29 -15.74
C ALA A 211 24.61 4.86 -14.57
N ALA A 212 24.06 5.85 -13.86
CA ALA A 212 24.67 6.39 -12.65
C ALA A 212 24.54 5.46 -11.44
N GLY A 213 23.76 4.38 -11.51
CA GLY A 213 23.51 3.45 -10.41
C GLY A 213 22.76 4.08 -9.23
N MET A 214 21.90 5.08 -9.49
CA MET A 214 21.03 5.69 -8.49
C MET A 214 19.80 4.84 -8.23
N PRO A 215 19.27 4.75 -7.01
CA PRO A 215 17.89 4.31 -6.77
C PRO A 215 16.89 5.20 -7.51
N ILE A 216 15.94 4.56 -8.20
CA ILE A 216 14.96 5.23 -9.05
C ILE A 216 13.57 4.89 -8.53
N SER A 217 12.75 5.91 -8.29
CA SER A 217 11.29 5.79 -8.26
C SER A 217 10.68 6.79 -9.23
N ALA A 218 9.40 6.71 -9.43
CA ALA A 218 8.66 7.60 -10.30
C ALA A 218 7.54 8.31 -9.56
N TYR A 219 6.96 9.35 -10.14
CA TYR A 219 5.71 9.92 -9.68
C TYR A 219 4.76 10.20 -10.85
N HIS A 220 3.46 10.18 -10.56
CA HIS A 220 2.44 10.56 -11.52
C HIS A 220 1.49 11.59 -10.90
N PHE A 221 1.36 12.75 -11.55
CA PHE A 221 0.44 13.79 -11.11
C PHE A 221 -1.00 13.41 -11.48
N LEU A 222 -1.82 13.11 -10.48
CA LEU A 222 -3.20 12.72 -10.67
C LEU A 222 -4.10 13.93 -10.94
N ARG A 223 -4.94 13.84 -11.95
CA ARG A 223 -6.02 14.77 -12.24
C ARG A 223 -7.35 14.16 -11.84
N ARG A 224 -8.26 15.01 -11.35
CA ARG A 224 -9.64 14.59 -11.09
C ARG A 224 -10.33 14.15 -12.38
N GLU A 225 -11.11 13.05 -12.36
CA GLU A 225 -11.75 12.49 -13.56
C GLU A 225 -12.60 13.50 -14.33
N ASN A 226 -13.25 14.45 -13.65
CA ASN A 226 -14.07 15.46 -14.30
C ASN A 226 -13.27 16.55 -15.05
N MET A 227 -11.93 16.45 -15.06
CA MET A 227 -11.02 17.40 -15.73
C MET A 227 -10.55 16.91 -17.11
N GLY A 228 -11.21 15.91 -17.69
CA GLY A 228 -11.02 15.53 -19.10
C GLY A 228 -10.45 14.13 -19.35
N SER A 229 -9.97 13.43 -18.31
CA SER A 229 -9.48 12.05 -18.44
C SER A 229 -9.91 11.18 -17.27
N THR A 230 -10.13 9.89 -17.52
CA THR A 230 -10.39 8.88 -16.47
C THR A 230 -9.09 8.50 -15.79
N ILE A 231 -9.17 7.96 -14.56
CA ILE A 231 -7.99 7.43 -13.85
C ILE A 231 -7.28 6.34 -14.68
N ALA A 232 -8.03 5.48 -15.36
CA ALA A 232 -7.45 4.47 -16.25
C ALA A 232 -6.66 5.07 -17.41
N GLN A 233 -7.13 6.16 -18.01
CA GLN A 233 -6.39 6.87 -19.07
C GLN A 233 -5.11 7.51 -18.55
N GLN A 234 -5.14 8.06 -17.32
CA GLN A 234 -3.98 8.65 -16.65
C GLN A 234 -2.92 7.60 -16.34
N VAL A 235 -3.33 6.47 -15.74
CA VAL A 235 -2.43 5.33 -15.50
C VAL A 235 -1.84 4.81 -16.81
N SER A 236 -2.66 4.67 -17.86
CA SER A 236 -2.18 4.25 -19.19
C SER A 236 -1.14 5.23 -19.76
N ALA A 237 -1.31 6.55 -19.55
CA ALA A 237 -0.34 7.55 -19.97
C ALA A 237 1.00 7.41 -19.24
N SER A 238 0.95 7.18 -17.93
CA SER A 238 2.12 6.89 -17.11
C SER A 238 2.84 5.62 -17.58
N LEU A 239 2.09 4.54 -17.80
CA LEU A 239 2.63 3.27 -18.29
C LEU A 239 3.27 3.39 -19.69
N ARG A 240 2.73 4.25 -20.56
CA ARG A 240 3.34 4.58 -21.86
C ARG A 240 4.67 5.32 -21.70
N ALA A 241 4.74 6.30 -20.78
CA ALA A 241 6.00 6.99 -20.47
C ALA A 241 7.07 6.00 -19.96
N MET A 242 6.68 5.10 -19.08
CA MET A 242 7.58 4.09 -18.52
C MET A 242 8.06 3.07 -19.56
N GLY A 243 7.22 2.67 -20.52
CA GLY A 243 7.56 1.60 -21.46
C GLY A 243 7.99 0.32 -20.75
N ASP A 244 9.19 -0.16 -21.01
CA ASP A 244 9.85 -1.29 -20.35
C ASP A 244 10.66 -0.89 -19.10
N LYS A 245 10.88 0.40 -18.88
CA LYS A 245 11.60 0.99 -17.74
C LYS A 245 10.67 1.24 -16.55
N ARG A 246 10.15 0.16 -15.94
CA ARG A 246 9.18 0.23 -14.85
C ARG A 246 9.85 0.56 -13.52
N ALA A 247 9.58 1.74 -12.98
CA ALA A 247 9.94 2.13 -11.62
C ALA A 247 8.72 2.08 -10.69
N PRO A 248 8.89 1.83 -9.40
CA PRO A 248 7.82 2.00 -8.43
C PRO A 248 7.37 3.47 -8.39
N VAL A 249 6.07 3.72 -8.22
CA VAL A 249 5.46 5.03 -8.44
C VAL A 249 4.86 5.62 -7.17
N TRP A 250 5.00 6.93 -6.99
CA TRP A 250 4.27 7.77 -6.05
C TRP A 250 3.06 8.39 -6.75
N LEU A 251 1.94 8.46 -6.08
CA LEU A 251 0.76 9.15 -6.56
C LEU A 251 0.80 10.60 -6.05
N ASP A 252 0.97 11.54 -6.97
CA ASP A 252 0.95 12.97 -6.65
C ASP A 252 -0.50 13.45 -6.58
N CYS A 253 -0.92 13.82 -5.38
CA CYS A 253 -2.31 14.13 -5.03
C CYS A 253 -2.59 15.64 -4.94
N GLU A 254 -1.75 16.49 -5.54
CA GLU A 254 -1.86 17.96 -5.45
C GLU A 254 -2.77 18.59 -6.52
N ASN A 255 -3.87 17.95 -6.88
CA ASN A 255 -4.83 18.50 -7.82
C ASN A 255 -5.65 19.66 -7.19
N GLU A 256 -5.66 20.85 -7.83
CA GLU A 256 -6.35 22.04 -7.32
C GLU A 256 -7.85 21.86 -7.07
N SER A 257 -8.51 21.01 -7.86
CA SER A 257 -9.92 20.68 -7.69
C SER A 257 -10.19 19.64 -6.60
N GLY A 258 -9.12 19.19 -5.93
CA GLY A 258 -9.13 18.07 -5.00
C GLY A 258 -9.24 16.71 -5.70
N LEU A 259 -8.94 15.65 -4.97
CA LEU A 259 -9.14 14.26 -5.39
C LEU A 259 -10.04 13.57 -4.38
N SER A 260 -10.88 12.65 -4.83
CA SER A 260 -11.55 11.72 -3.93
C SER A 260 -10.58 10.60 -3.54
N LEU A 261 -10.75 10.04 -2.35
CA LEU A 261 -9.98 8.87 -1.91
C LEU A 261 -10.13 7.71 -2.89
N TRP A 262 -11.32 7.57 -3.48
CA TRP A 262 -11.58 6.55 -4.52
C TRP A 262 -10.67 6.74 -5.76
N GLU A 263 -10.48 7.96 -6.26
CA GLU A 263 -9.62 8.21 -7.44
C GLU A 263 -8.17 7.80 -7.17
N ILE A 264 -7.67 8.06 -5.96
CA ILE A 264 -6.32 7.67 -5.53
C ILE A 264 -6.20 6.14 -5.39
N GLN A 265 -7.18 5.51 -4.75
CA GLN A 265 -7.24 4.05 -4.59
C GLN A 265 -7.35 3.34 -5.95
N GLU A 266 -8.13 3.89 -6.87
CA GLU A 266 -8.29 3.34 -8.23
C GLU A 266 -6.99 3.48 -9.03
N ALA A 267 -6.28 4.61 -8.93
CA ALA A 267 -4.96 4.76 -9.54
C ALA A 267 -3.97 3.72 -8.98
N LYS A 268 -3.93 3.55 -7.65
CA LYS A 268 -3.12 2.52 -7.00
C LYS A 268 -3.43 1.13 -7.54
N ARG A 269 -4.69 0.73 -7.54
CA ARG A 269 -5.14 -0.58 -8.02
C ARG A 269 -4.71 -0.83 -9.47
N LEU A 270 -4.89 0.15 -10.35
CA LEU A 270 -4.58 0.03 -11.78
C LEU A 270 -3.07 -0.05 -12.06
N PHE A 271 -2.25 0.70 -11.31
CA PHE A 271 -0.78 0.56 -11.40
C PHE A 271 -0.34 -0.82 -10.95
N GLU A 272 -0.85 -1.31 -9.83
CA GLU A 272 -0.49 -2.61 -9.26
C GLU A 272 -0.96 -3.77 -10.17
N GLU A 273 -2.14 -3.69 -10.76
CA GLU A 273 -2.60 -4.63 -11.77
C GLU A 273 -1.72 -4.65 -13.04
N ALA A 274 -1.13 -3.50 -13.39
CA ALA A 274 -0.17 -3.41 -14.48
C ALA A 274 1.26 -3.86 -14.09
N GLY A 275 1.45 -4.36 -12.86
CA GLY A 275 2.74 -4.81 -12.34
C GLY A 275 3.68 -3.66 -11.94
N VAL A 276 3.14 -2.46 -11.70
CA VAL A 276 3.89 -1.31 -11.18
C VAL A 276 3.50 -1.10 -9.73
N ARG A 277 4.46 -1.26 -8.83
CA ARG A 277 4.24 -1.03 -7.40
C ARG A 277 3.95 0.44 -7.13
N VAL A 278 2.91 0.72 -6.36
CA VAL A 278 2.67 2.03 -5.78
C VAL A 278 3.36 2.10 -4.41
N LEU A 279 4.29 3.05 -4.27
CA LEU A 279 5.00 3.28 -3.01
C LEU A 279 4.11 3.98 -1.99
N GLY A 280 3.27 4.88 -2.45
CA GLY A 280 2.37 5.66 -1.63
C GLY A 280 1.98 6.97 -2.30
N ILE A 281 1.74 8.00 -1.49
CA ILE A 281 1.25 9.30 -1.92
C ILE A 281 2.31 10.39 -1.76
N TYR A 282 2.19 11.42 -2.59
CA TYR A 282 2.86 12.70 -2.43
C TYR A 282 1.81 13.81 -2.30
N ALA A 283 1.99 14.71 -1.34
CA ALA A 283 1.24 15.94 -1.21
C ALA A 283 1.94 16.92 -0.23
N THR A 284 1.56 18.19 -0.27
CA THR A 284 1.75 19.06 0.89
C THR A 284 0.75 18.69 2.00
N ALA A 285 1.12 18.89 3.26
CA ALA A 285 0.23 18.62 4.39
C ALA A 285 -1.09 19.40 4.26
N SER A 286 -1.00 20.71 3.98
CA SER A 286 -2.19 21.55 3.82
C SER A 286 -3.12 21.12 2.69
N TRP A 287 -2.57 20.52 1.63
CA TRP A 287 -3.36 20.00 0.52
C TRP A 287 -4.12 18.73 0.91
N TRP A 288 -3.42 17.79 1.55
CA TRP A 288 -4.03 16.57 2.05
C TRP A 288 -5.15 16.85 3.04
N GLU A 289 -4.91 17.75 3.98
CA GLU A 289 -5.86 18.16 5.03
C GLU A 289 -7.12 18.87 4.49
N SER A 290 -7.02 19.54 3.35
CA SER A 290 -8.10 20.42 2.89
C SER A 290 -8.73 20.05 1.55
N LYS A 291 -8.05 19.27 0.70
CA LYS A 291 -8.44 19.05 -0.68
C LYS A 291 -8.76 17.60 -1.02
N VAL A 292 -8.21 16.64 -0.28
CA VAL A 292 -8.45 15.24 -0.55
C VAL A 292 -9.69 14.78 0.19
N ASP A 293 -10.65 14.21 -0.53
CA ASP A 293 -11.92 13.66 -0.03
C ASP A 293 -12.76 14.61 0.87
N GLY A 294 -12.54 15.93 0.69
CA GLY A 294 -13.20 16.97 1.49
C GLY A 294 -12.68 17.13 2.91
N GLY A 295 -11.54 16.53 3.23
CA GLY A 295 -10.88 16.59 4.52
C GLY A 295 -9.69 15.63 4.55
N GLU A 296 -9.07 15.44 5.70
CA GLU A 296 -7.88 14.63 5.89
C GLU A 296 -8.17 13.11 5.98
N PRO A 297 -8.17 12.36 4.86
CA PRO A 297 -8.41 10.92 4.94
C PRO A 297 -7.17 10.16 5.46
N PRO A 298 -7.34 8.94 6.02
CA PRO A 298 -6.22 8.07 6.37
C PRO A 298 -5.35 7.78 5.15
N SER A 299 -4.04 7.95 5.27
CA SER A 299 -3.06 7.71 4.20
C SER A 299 -2.51 6.28 4.19
N GLN A 300 -2.56 5.58 5.32
CA GLN A 300 -1.98 4.25 5.51
C GLN A 300 -2.44 3.21 4.46
N PRO A 301 -3.71 3.14 4.02
CA PRO A 301 -4.12 2.18 3.00
C PRO A 301 -3.51 2.45 1.61
N LEU A 302 -2.93 3.64 1.42
CA LEU A 302 -2.36 4.05 0.13
C LEU A 302 -0.87 3.75 0.02
N GLY A 303 -0.19 3.47 1.12
CA GLY A 303 1.24 3.20 1.18
C GLY A 303 1.99 4.24 2.02
N ALA A 304 3.26 4.46 1.73
CA ALA A 304 4.10 5.43 2.43
C ALA A 304 3.77 6.89 2.07
N VAL A 305 4.34 7.82 2.81
CA VAL A 305 4.11 9.26 2.58
C VAL A 305 5.40 9.94 2.15
N TRP A 306 5.34 10.61 1.00
CA TRP A 306 6.31 11.61 0.57
C TRP A 306 5.66 12.99 0.71
N VAL A 307 6.17 13.82 1.63
CA VAL A 307 5.58 15.12 1.94
C VAL A 307 6.38 16.25 1.33
N ALA A 308 5.70 17.28 0.81
CA ALA A 308 6.32 18.55 0.49
C ALA A 308 6.09 19.55 1.62
N HIS A 309 7.17 20.17 2.08
CA HIS A 309 7.12 21.30 3.01
C HIS A 309 8.38 22.14 2.88
N TYR A 310 8.27 23.28 2.25
CA TYR A 310 9.43 24.13 1.90
C TYR A 310 9.72 25.20 2.95
N GLY A 311 8.73 25.59 3.77
CA GLY A 311 8.84 26.75 4.64
C GLY A 311 9.07 28.02 3.81
N GLN A 312 10.24 28.66 3.98
CA GLN A 312 10.64 29.79 3.17
C GLN A 312 11.15 29.34 1.79
N ASP A 313 10.86 30.11 0.74
CA ASP A 313 11.38 29.89 -0.62
C ASP A 313 12.86 30.28 -0.70
N LEU A 314 13.73 29.36 -0.31
CA LEU A 314 15.18 29.53 -0.30
C LEU A 314 15.80 28.83 -1.51
N LYS A 315 16.85 29.45 -2.07
CA LYS A 315 17.66 28.89 -3.16
C LYS A 315 19.08 28.59 -2.66
N GLY A 316 19.59 27.42 -3.02
CA GLY A 316 20.96 27.05 -2.66
C GLY A 316 21.27 25.58 -2.79
N PRO A 317 22.49 25.15 -2.41
CA PRO A 317 22.87 23.73 -2.36
C PRO A 317 21.96 22.93 -1.41
N PRO A 318 21.59 21.69 -1.75
CA PRO A 318 20.64 20.88 -0.98
C PRO A 318 20.96 20.77 0.51
N GLY A 319 22.21 20.46 0.88
CA GLY A 319 22.61 20.34 2.28
C GLY A 319 22.40 21.64 3.07
N ALA A 320 22.82 22.78 2.49
CA ALA A 320 22.64 24.08 3.12
C ALA A 320 21.16 24.50 3.25
N LEU A 321 20.32 24.12 2.28
CA LEU A 321 18.88 24.30 2.38
C LEU A 321 18.28 23.43 3.46
N TYR A 322 18.64 22.15 3.50
CA TYR A 322 18.15 21.21 4.50
C TYR A 322 18.48 21.67 5.93
N ASP A 323 19.71 22.14 6.16
CA ASP A 323 20.15 22.60 7.49
C ASP A 323 19.30 23.76 8.04
N GLN A 324 18.73 24.59 7.16
CA GLN A 324 17.88 25.73 7.50
C GLN A 324 16.41 25.36 7.73
N ARG A 325 16.02 24.09 7.49
CA ARG A 325 14.63 23.65 7.61
C ARG A 325 14.28 23.23 9.04
N ASP A 326 13.03 23.43 9.40
CA ASP A 326 12.47 22.87 10.62
C ASP A 326 12.31 21.36 10.50
N LYS A 327 13.05 20.62 11.30
CA LYS A 327 13.04 19.16 11.28
C LYS A 327 11.78 18.54 11.92
N SER A 328 10.89 19.34 12.52
CA SER A 328 9.62 18.87 13.06
C SER A 328 8.68 18.29 11.98
N VAL A 329 8.89 18.67 10.71
CA VAL A 329 8.17 18.11 9.54
C VAL A 329 8.23 16.59 9.49
N TRP A 330 9.33 16.00 9.92
CA TRP A 330 9.46 14.53 9.98
C TRP A 330 8.50 13.86 10.96
N GLY A 331 7.98 14.59 11.93
CA GLY A 331 6.98 14.11 12.89
C GLY A 331 5.56 14.56 12.56
N TYR A 332 5.38 15.35 11.51
CA TYR A 332 4.07 15.85 11.12
C TYR A 332 3.36 14.82 10.23
N PRO A 333 2.22 14.27 10.64
CA PRO A 333 1.56 13.24 9.84
C PRO A 333 0.85 13.83 8.62
N LEU A 334 0.68 13.00 7.58
CA LEU A 334 -0.27 13.19 6.49
C LEU A 334 -1.35 12.13 6.68
N GLY A 335 -2.54 12.54 7.10
CA GLY A 335 -3.54 11.59 7.60
C GLY A 335 -3.04 10.90 8.89
N ASP A 336 -2.79 9.61 8.82
CA ASP A 336 -2.38 8.78 9.96
C ASP A 336 -0.91 8.31 9.90
N GLN A 337 -0.09 8.85 8.99
CA GLN A 337 1.31 8.45 8.81
C GLN A 337 2.28 9.63 8.72
N THR A 338 3.45 9.48 9.33
CA THR A 338 4.57 10.40 9.18
C THR A 338 5.33 10.14 7.87
N PRO A 339 5.95 11.17 7.26
CA PRO A 339 6.63 11.02 6.00
C PRO A 339 7.91 10.18 6.08
N VAL A 340 8.14 9.37 5.03
CA VAL A 340 9.40 8.64 4.82
C VAL A 340 10.35 9.41 3.91
N ILE A 341 9.81 10.22 2.99
CA ILE A 341 10.58 11.16 2.17
C ILE A 341 10.00 12.56 2.37
N TRP A 342 10.89 13.55 2.44
CA TRP A 342 10.53 14.95 2.57
C TRP A 342 11.13 15.77 1.42
N GLN A 343 10.28 16.33 0.55
CA GLN A 343 10.68 17.35 -0.41
C GLN A 343 10.77 18.69 0.34
N PHE A 344 11.99 19.08 0.65
CA PHE A 344 12.27 20.21 1.55
C PHE A 344 12.60 21.52 0.83
N GLY A 345 12.62 21.53 -0.50
CA GLY A 345 12.88 22.71 -1.30
C GLY A 345 12.59 22.50 -2.78
N GLN A 346 12.10 23.54 -3.41
CA GLN A 346 11.79 23.61 -4.85
C GLN A 346 12.85 24.40 -5.67
N ARG A 347 13.88 24.92 -5.01
CA ARG A 347 14.94 25.71 -5.63
C ARG A 347 16.33 25.26 -5.17
N GLY A 348 16.50 23.94 -5.05
CA GLY A 348 17.83 23.35 -4.87
C GLY A 348 18.69 23.59 -6.10
N VAL A 349 19.94 24.00 -5.89
CA VAL A 349 20.91 24.18 -6.98
C VAL A 349 21.75 22.91 -7.08
N VAL A 350 21.57 22.16 -8.15
CA VAL A 350 22.29 20.93 -8.46
C VAL A 350 22.70 20.96 -9.93
N ASN A 351 23.97 20.74 -10.22
CA ASN A 351 24.52 20.76 -11.58
C ASN A 351 24.13 22.05 -12.36
N GLY A 352 24.03 23.17 -11.65
CA GLY A 352 23.65 24.47 -12.23
C GLY A 352 22.16 24.66 -12.53
N TYR A 353 21.32 23.66 -12.28
CA TYR A 353 19.86 23.74 -12.42
C TYR A 353 19.19 24.06 -11.08
N GLU A 354 18.06 24.73 -11.14
CA GLU A 354 17.10 24.78 -10.03
C GLU A 354 16.19 23.55 -10.13
N VAL A 355 16.19 22.72 -9.09
CA VAL A 355 15.44 21.47 -9.04
C VAL A 355 14.81 21.27 -7.66
N ASP A 356 13.77 20.45 -7.61
CA ASP A 356 13.18 19.99 -6.38
C ASP A 356 14.12 19.03 -5.66
N VAL A 357 14.28 19.25 -4.34
CA VAL A 357 15.24 18.49 -3.54
C VAL A 357 14.56 17.77 -2.38
N ASN A 358 14.96 16.54 -2.21
CA ASN A 358 14.35 15.56 -1.32
C ASN A 358 15.36 15.04 -0.30
N ALA A 359 14.86 14.71 0.88
CA ALA A 359 15.61 14.06 1.94
C ALA A 359 14.97 12.72 2.31
N PHE A 360 15.80 11.73 2.57
CA PHE A 360 15.41 10.46 3.18
C PHE A 360 16.29 10.22 4.41
N ARG A 361 15.66 9.81 5.54
CA ARG A 361 16.39 9.44 6.77
C ARG A 361 16.78 7.99 6.69
N GLY A 362 18.05 7.71 6.43
CA GLY A 362 18.60 6.38 6.31
C GLY A 362 19.66 6.28 5.24
N SER A 363 20.17 5.06 5.01
CA SER A 363 21.16 4.77 3.99
C SER A 363 20.53 4.56 2.60
N VAL A 364 21.37 4.53 1.57
CA VAL A 364 20.96 4.19 0.19
C VAL A 364 20.36 2.77 0.13
N GLU A 365 20.89 1.82 0.92
CA GLU A 365 20.39 0.45 0.97
C GLU A 365 18.98 0.39 1.56
N GLN A 366 18.69 1.20 2.57
CA GLN A 366 17.38 1.31 3.17
C GLN A 366 16.37 1.96 2.21
N LEU A 367 16.81 2.99 1.47
CA LEU A 367 15.98 3.57 0.41
C LEU A 367 15.72 2.56 -0.73
N ARG A 368 16.73 1.77 -1.11
CA ARG A 368 16.55 0.67 -2.07
C ARG A 368 15.54 -0.37 -1.56
N ALA A 369 15.60 -0.68 -0.28
CA ALA A 369 14.61 -1.56 0.34
C ALA A 369 13.20 -0.95 0.26
N LEU A 370 13.02 0.33 0.56
CA LEU A 370 11.74 1.03 0.39
C LEU A 370 11.24 0.96 -1.05
N PHE A 371 12.10 1.19 -2.04
CA PHE A 371 11.68 1.24 -3.44
C PHE A 371 11.45 -0.17 -4.03
N TYR A 372 12.24 -1.17 -3.67
CA TYR A 372 12.31 -2.44 -4.41
C TYR A 372 12.01 -3.69 -3.59
N SER A 373 11.98 -3.64 -2.24
CA SER A 373 11.62 -4.78 -1.41
C SER A 373 10.11 -4.94 -1.28
N GLY A 374 9.56 -5.41 -2.31
CA GLY A 374 8.22 -5.98 -2.44
C GLY A 374 8.27 -6.62 -3.83
N THR A 375 8.12 -7.92 -3.89
CA THR A 375 8.27 -8.68 -5.12
C THR A 375 7.26 -8.21 -6.16
N VAL A 376 7.68 -7.24 -6.98
CA VAL A 376 7.23 -7.23 -8.37
C VAL A 376 7.95 -8.43 -9.00
N PRO A 377 7.26 -9.41 -9.58
CA PRO A 377 7.93 -10.44 -10.35
C PRO A 377 8.76 -9.72 -11.41
N GLN A 378 10.09 -9.80 -11.30
CA GLN A 378 10.92 -9.47 -12.47
C GLN A 378 10.43 -10.39 -13.57
N GLY A 379 9.84 -9.79 -14.61
CA GLY A 379 9.48 -10.49 -15.81
C GLY A 379 10.71 -11.23 -16.32
N GLY A 380 10.81 -12.50 -15.96
CA GLY A 380 11.67 -13.42 -16.65
C GLY A 380 11.28 -13.36 -18.13
N ASN A 381 12.27 -13.30 -19.00
CA ASN A 381 12.14 -13.40 -20.45
C ASN A 381 11.16 -14.52 -20.81
N THR A 382 9.87 -14.22 -20.79
CA THR A 382 8.88 -14.97 -21.54
C THR A 382 8.92 -14.36 -22.94
N MET A 383 9.45 -15.10 -23.90
CA MET A 383 9.27 -14.81 -25.30
C MET A 383 7.79 -14.48 -25.50
N SER A 384 7.49 -13.20 -25.71
CA SER A 384 6.15 -12.75 -26.07
C SER A 384 5.81 -13.35 -27.43
N LEU A 385 4.83 -14.23 -27.45
CA LEU A 385 4.25 -14.77 -28.70
C LEU A 385 3.47 -13.70 -29.49
N PHE A 386 3.35 -12.49 -28.95
CA PHE A 386 2.62 -11.37 -29.54
C PHE A 386 3.50 -10.13 -29.61
N GLY A 387 3.42 -9.39 -30.73
CA GLY A 387 4.11 -8.11 -30.89
C GLY A 387 3.59 -7.05 -29.89
N HIS A 388 4.45 -6.06 -29.57
CA HIS A 388 4.15 -5.01 -28.59
C HIS A 388 2.81 -4.28 -28.85
N GLU A 389 2.42 -4.07 -30.11
CA GLU A 389 1.13 -3.47 -30.48
C GLU A 389 -0.07 -4.36 -30.12
N GLN A 390 0.07 -5.67 -30.20
CA GLN A 390 -1.00 -6.62 -29.87
C GLN A 390 -1.19 -6.75 -28.35
N VAL A 391 -0.10 -6.65 -27.58
CA VAL A 391 -0.15 -6.63 -26.09
C VAL A 391 -0.78 -5.33 -25.61
N ALA A 392 -0.45 -4.19 -26.22
CA ALA A 392 -1.07 -2.90 -25.92
C ALA A 392 -2.58 -2.92 -26.23
N ALA A 393 -2.98 -3.39 -27.41
CA ALA A 393 -4.38 -3.51 -27.80
C ALA A 393 -5.18 -4.49 -26.90
N LEU A 394 -4.55 -5.57 -26.43
CA LEU A 394 -5.18 -6.51 -25.49
C LEU A 394 -5.36 -5.90 -24.10
N ASN A 395 -4.39 -5.11 -23.63
CA ASN A 395 -4.48 -4.39 -22.38
C ASN A 395 -5.54 -3.28 -22.43
N ASP A 396 -5.60 -2.53 -23.53
CA ASP A 396 -6.64 -1.51 -23.74
C ASP A 396 -8.04 -2.13 -23.79
N ALA A 397 -8.21 -3.28 -24.43
CA ALA A 397 -9.47 -4.02 -24.45
C ALA A 397 -9.84 -4.57 -23.06
N LYS A 398 -8.86 -4.99 -22.26
CA LYS A 398 -9.06 -5.45 -20.89
C LYS A 398 -9.48 -4.30 -19.97
N ILE A 399 -8.83 -3.15 -20.08
CA ILE A 399 -9.18 -1.91 -19.35
C ILE A 399 -10.61 -1.48 -19.71
N ALA A 400 -10.95 -1.41 -21.00
CA ALA A 400 -12.29 -1.05 -21.44
C ALA A 400 -13.39 -2.02 -20.91
N ALA A 401 -13.08 -3.32 -20.84
CA ALA A 401 -13.98 -4.32 -20.28
C ALA A 401 -14.15 -4.16 -18.75
N GLN A 402 -13.09 -3.77 -18.04
CA GLN A 402 -13.14 -3.50 -16.61
C GLN A 402 -13.95 -2.24 -16.30
N GLU A 403 -13.75 -1.16 -17.06
CA GLU A 403 -14.56 0.07 -16.96
C GLU A 403 -16.07 -0.20 -17.21
N ALA A 404 -16.37 -1.03 -18.21
CA ALA A 404 -17.73 -1.44 -18.49
C ALA A 404 -18.35 -2.19 -17.31
N ASN A 405 -17.61 -3.08 -16.66
CA ASN A 405 -18.06 -3.81 -15.48
C ASN A 405 -18.33 -2.86 -14.30
N GLN A 406 -17.45 -1.88 -14.04
CA GLN A 406 -17.63 -0.92 -12.96
C GLN A 406 -18.85 -0.01 -13.19
N LYS A 407 -19.09 0.43 -14.44
CA LYS A 407 -20.30 1.17 -14.80
C LYS A 407 -21.56 0.33 -14.58
N LEU A 408 -21.48 -0.98 -14.85
CA LEU A 408 -22.53 -1.93 -14.59
C LEU A 408 -22.82 -2.07 -13.09
N ASP A 409 -21.80 -2.21 -12.26
CA ASP A 409 -21.94 -2.32 -10.80
C ASP A 409 -22.54 -1.05 -10.18
N ARG A 410 -22.11 0.12 -10.65
CA ARG A 410 -22.73 1.41 -10.27
C ARG A 410 -24.20 1.49 -10.67
N LEU A 411 -24.56 1.04 -11.86
CA LEU A 411 -25.95 0.99 -12.33
C LEU A 411 -26.78 0.05 -11.46
N ILE A 412 -26.25 -1.11 -11.10
CA ILE A 412 -26.89 -2.06 -10.18
C ILE A 412 -27.15 -1.41 -8.83
N SER A 413 -26.13 -0.77 -8.23
CA SER A 413 -26.26 -0.11 -6.93
C SER A 413 -27.29 1.03 -6.97
N LEU A 414 -27.30 1.82 -8.04
CA LEU A 414 -28.29 2.88 -8.22
C LEU A 414 -29.70 2.32 -8.40
N MET A 415 -29.87 1.23 -9.15
CA MET A 415 -31.15 0.55 -9.32
C MET A 415 -31.64 -0.09 -8.01
N GLU A 416 -30.76 -0.65 -7.19
CA GLU A 416 -31.08 -1.18 -5.85
C GLU A 416 -31.50 -0.05 -4.90
N TYR A 417 -30.82 1.09 -4.93
CA TYR A 417 -31.19 2.29 -4.17
C TYR A 417 -32.58 2.81 -4.58
N VAL A 418 -32.83 2.96 -5.88
CA VAL A 418 -34.11 3.41 -6.42
C VAL A 418 -35.25 2.41 -6.09
N ALA A 419 -34.96 1.11 -6.21
CA ALA A 419 -35.92 0.06 -5.83
C ALA A 419 -36.25 0.10 -4.33
N GLY A 420 -35.26 0.36 -3.47
CA GLY A 420 -35.45 0.52 -2.03
C GLY A 420 -36.26 1.74 -1.64
N GLN A 421 -36.20 2.82 -2.44
CA GLN A 421 -37.00 4.05 -2.22
C GLN A 421 -38.45 3.92 -2.70
N LEU A 422 -38.72 3.09 -3.72
CA LEU A 422 -40.02 3.04 -4.36
C LEU A 422 -41.01 2.04 -3.73
N GLY A 423 -40.56 1.13 -2.87
CA GLY A 423 -41.43 0.16 -2.18
C GLY A 423 -42.21 -0.76 -3.12
N PRO A 424 -43.05 -1.65 -2.61
CA PRO A 424 -43.94 -2.47 -3.45
C PRO A 424 -45.15 -1.64 -3.96
N TRP A 425 -45.12 -1.28 -5.23
CA TRP A 425 -46.18 -0.54 -5.86
C TRP A 425 -47.16 -1.47 -6.59
N PRO A 426 -48.46 -1.55 -6.20
CA PRO A 426 -49.47 -2.38 -6.86
C PRO A 426 -49.76 -1.99 -8.32
N GLN A 427 -49.18 -0.89 -8.81
CA GLN A 427 -49.56 -0.24 -10.07
C GLN A 427 -48.69 -0.62 -11.27
N LEU A 428 -47.69 -1.47 -11.12
CA LEU A 428 -46.72 -1.78 -12.19
C LEU A 428 -47.09 -2.96 -13.10
N GLY A 429 -48.29 -3.52 -12.93
CA GLY A 429 -48.81 -4.61 -13.76
C GLY A 429 -48.58 -6.00 -13.16
N GLN A 430 -49.14 -7.03 -13.80
CA GLN A 430 -49.08 -8.43 -13.36
C GLN A 430 -48.27 -9.27 -14.34
N ASN A 431 -47.53 -10.26 -13.83
CA ASN A 431 -46.90 -11.26 -14.65
C ASN A 431 -47.93 -12.26 -15.25
N SER A 432 -47.49 -13.20 -16.09
CA SER A 432 -48.35 -14.20 -16.72
C SER A 432 -49.07 -15.12 -15.73
N LYS A 433 -48.83 -15.04 -14.44
CA LYS A 433 -49.50 -15.76 -13.36
C LYS A 433 -50.46 -14.90 -12.56
N GLY A 434 -50.63 -13.61 -12.94
CA GLY A 434 -51.50 -12.67 -12.24
C GLY A 434 -50.87 -12.05 -10.99
N GLU A 435 -49.56 -12.17 -10.80
CA GLU A 435 -48.82 -11.55 -9.70
C GLU A 435 -48.36 -10.16 -10.14
N ASN A 436 -48.44 -9.17 -9.25
CA ASN A 436 -48.00 -7.80 -9.55
C ASN A 436 -46.49 -7.80 -9.82
N LEU A 437 -46.11 -7.30 -10.98
CA LEU A 437 -44.70 -7.01 -11.29
C LEU A 437 -44.24 -5.86 -10.42
N THR A 438 -43.25 -6.15 -9.56
CA THR A 438 -42.60 -5.11 -8.81
C THR A 438 -41.38 -4.60 -9.64
N LEU A 439 -40.98 -3.37 -9.42
CA LEU A 439 -39.71 -2.85 -9.96
C LEU A 439 -38.56 -3.79 -9.60
N VAL A 440 -38.67 -4.46 -8.47
CA VAL A 440 -37.73 -5.48 -7.96
C VAL A 440 -37.61 -6.67 -8.92
N ASP A 441 -38.71 -7.11 -9.56
CA ASP A 441 -38.66 -8.23 -10.51
C ASP A 441 -37.96 -7.84 -11.82
N GLY A 442 -38.17 -6.60 -12.29
CA GLY A 442 -37.47 -6.02 -13.44
C GLY A 442 -35.96 -5.86 -13.16
N VAL A 443 -35.63 -5.35 -11.99
CA VAL A 443 -34.21 -5.23 -11.51
C VAL A 443 -33.58 -6.61 -11.37
N ALA A 444 -34.29 -7.59 -10.83
CA ALA A 444 -33.79 -8.96 -10.69
C ALA A 444 -33.58 -9.66 -12.06
N ALA A 445 -34.40 -9.36 -13.06
CA ALA A 445 -34.21 -9.84 -14.43
C ALA A 445 -32.97 -9.18 -15.07
N ALA A 446 -32.85 -7.86 -15.00
CA ALA A 446 -31.70 -7.13 -15.51
C ALA A 446 -30.38 -7.58 -14.84
N ARG A 447 -30.40 -7.85 -13.53
CA ARG A 447 -29.25 -8.36 -12.77
C ARG A 447 -28.81 -9.75 -13.26
N ARG A 448 -29.75 -10.64 -13.61
CA ARG A 448 -29.41 -11.95 -14.21
C ARG A 448 -28.77 -11.80 -15.58
N ASP A 449 -29.27 -10.89 -16.40
CA ASP A 449 -28.75 -10.66 -17.75
C ASP A 449 -27.34 -10.05 -17.68
N ILE A 450 -27.12 -9.12 -16.75
CA ILE A 450 -25.80 -8.53 -16.45
C ILE A 450 -24.82 -9.61 -15.97
N ALA A 451 -25.21 -10.47 -15.04
CA ALA A 451 -24.36 -11.57 -14.54
C ALA A 451 -23.97 -12.55 -15.67
N ASN A 452 -24.91 -12.83 -16.60
CA ASN A 452 -24.63 -13.64 -17.79
C ASN A 452 -23.62 -12.95 -18.72
N ILE A 453 -23.74 -11.64 -18.92
CA ILE A 453 -22.80 -10.86 -19.73
C ILE A 453 -21.43 -10.84 -19.07
N GLN A 454 -21.35 -10.60 -17.77
CA GLN A 454 -20.09 -10.65 -16.99
C GLN A 454 -19.42 -12.02 -17.09
N GLN A 455 -20.21 -13.11 -16.99
CA GLN A 455 -19.71 -14.47 -17.16
C GLN A 455 -19.18 -14.73 -18.57
N GLN A 456 -19.85 -14.23 -19.61
CA GLN A 456 -19.38 -14.32 -21.00
C GLN A 456 -18.10 -13.51 -21.22
N ILE A 457 -17.99 -12.31 -20.66
CA ILE A 457 -16.77 -11.50 -20.66
C ILE A 457 -15.63 -12.24 -19.99
N GLN A 458 -15.86 -12.86 -18.83
CA GLN A 458 -14.86 -13.64 -18.11
C GLN A 458 -14.41 -14.89 -18.89
N ILE A 459 -15.31 -15.53 -19.63
CA ILE A 459 -14.98 -16.66 -20.54
C ILE A 459 -14.09 -16.17 -21.69
N ILE A 460 -14.42 -15.02 -22.28
CA ILE A 460 -13.62 -14.41 -23.36
C ILE A 460 -12.22 -14.02 -22.85
N LEU A 461 -12.11 -13.47 -21.65
CA LEU A 461 -10.84 -13.08 -21.02
C LEU A 461 -9.98 -14.28 -20.59
N LYS A 462 -10.61 -15.44 -20.26
CA LYS A 462 -9.91 -16.68 -19.84
C LYS A 462 -9.64 -17.65 -20.99
N GLY A 463 -10.29 -17.49 -22.12
CA GLY A 463 -10.31 -18.45 -23.24
C GLY A 463 -9.31 -18.19 -24.35
N LYS A 464 -8.24 -17.42 -24.06
CA LYS A 464 -7.12 -17.23 -25.00
C LYS A 464 -5.77 -17.32 -24.29
#